data_36770e04726842de7833277d45b91e5c
#
_entry.id   36770e04726842de7833277d45b91e5c
#
_cell.length_a   1.000
_cell.length_b   1.000
_cell.length_c   1.000
_cell.angle_alpha   90.00
_cell.angle_beta   90.00
_cell.angle_gamma   90.00
#
_symmetry.space_group_name_H-M   'P 1'
#
loop_
_entity.id
_entity.type
_entity.pdbx_description
1 polymer ?
#
loop_
_entity_poly.entity_id
_entity_poly.type
_entity_poly.pdbx_seq_one_letter_code
_entity_poly.pdbx_strand_id
1 'polypeptide(L)'
;MKPFLTAFFTEKNQISFIFFCLLSGTKKTVYPYFTRISWPIWLEGNALFVEDPTRRDYKVAPAFYMGKVDNYYFDKLSKLIALVKNELKIENKNIIFISSSNGGYASINLSHEFKGATVIAYNPQFSAKLYFEQHKDKYKLFSEKTGIDLEHCSWTNNEFAFLSNNESSFLVYINLASNDDLEQLRLLKQKLNIGADDLTKPGVYKLKNKLYLALADIKSDNPHIAQPNLDCTKIFIKLLEDKIQFDDVQPVYNLVVSALKQEFLSSSKESTKLYTDRKSTRLNSSHANISYAVFCLKK
;
A
#
# COMPACT_ATOMS: atom_id res chain seq x y z
N MET A 1 20.91 6.69 -14.57
CA MET A 1 19.71 6.91 -13.72
C MET A 1 19.30 5.55 -13.19
N LYS A 2 19.16 5.34 -11.86
CA LYS A 2 18.69 4.06 -11.32
C LYS A 2 17.19 3.93 -11.59
N PRO A 3 16.68 2.76 -11.98
CA PRO A 3 15.26 2.58 -12.22
C PRO A 3 14.47 2.76 -10.92
N PHE A 4 13.34 3.45 -10.97
CA PHE A 4 12.40 3.58 -9.85
C PHE A 4 11.17 2.67 -10.02
N LEU A 5 11.21 1.82 -11.01
CA LEU A 5 10.13 0.97 -11.44
C LEU A 5 10.67 -0.41 -11.82
N THR A 6 9.99 -1.44 -11.37
CA THR A 6 10.20 -2.82 -11.82
C THR A 6 8.85 -3.43 -12.17
N ALA A 7 8.78 -4.08 -13.31
CA ALA A 7 7.58 -4.76 -13.79
C ALA A 7 7.85 -6.26 -13.96
N PHE A 8 6.86 -7.07 -13.61
CA PHE A 8 6.81 -8.50 -13.84
C PHE A 8 5.62 -8.80 -14.75
N PHE A 9 5.84 -9.49 -15.84
CA PHE A 9 4.79 -9.92 -16.74
C PHE A 9 4.75 -11.44 -16.77
N THR A 10 3.55 -12.02 -16.70
CA THR A 10 3.31 -13.44 -16.86
C THR A 10 2.70 -13.70 -18.22
N GLU A 11 3.07 -14.82 -18.86
CA GLU A 11 2.53 -15.22 -20.16
C GLU A 11 1.08 -15.76 -20.10
N LYS A 12 0.51 -15.89 -18.90
CA LYS A 12 -0.85 -16.42 -18.73
C LYS A 12 -1.90 -15.38 -19.12
N ASN A 13 -2.86 -15.81 -19.92
CA ASN A 13 -3.93 -15.01 -20.56
C ASN A 13 -4.98 -14.39 -19.62
N GLN A 14 -4.85 -14.48 -18.30
CA GLN A 14 -5.70 -13.77 -17.33
C GLN A 14 -4.88 -12.66 -16.68
N ILE A 15 -5.12 -11.44 -17.13
CA ILE A 15 -4.34 -10.28 -16.76
C ILE A 15 -4.99 -9.60 -15.58
N SER A 16 -4.66 -10.03 -14.36
CA SER A 16 -4.80 -9.19 -13.19
C SER A 16 -3.55 -8.31 -13.10
N PHE A 17 -3.74 -7.01 -13.07
CA PHE A 17 -2.64 -6.07 -12.90
C PHE A 17 -2.53 -5.73 -11.42
N ILE A 18 -1.40 -6.03 -10.82
CA ILE A 18 -1.15 -5.77 -9.42
C ILE A 18 -0.13 -4.64 -9.31
N PHE A 19 -0.55 -3.56 -8.66
CA PHE A 19 0.31 -2.41 -8.42
C PHE A 19 0.76 -2.38 -6.96
N PHE A 20 2.06 -2.38 -6.74
CA PHE A 20 2.64 -2.28 -5.40
C PHE A 20 3.32 -0.93 -5.21
N CYS A 21 2.78 -0.11 -4.31
CA CYS A 21 3.43 1.10 -3.86
C CYS A 21 4.19 0.83 -2.57
N LEU A 22 5.45 1.23 -2.47
CA LEU A 22 6.29 0.79 -1.38
C LEU A 22 6.87 1.89 -0.53
N LEU A 23 7.00 1.55 0.75
CA LEU A 23 7.88 2.19 1.68
C LEU A 23 9.28 1.64 1.58
N SER A 24 10.24 2.49 1.55
CA SER A 24 11.59 2.12 1.91
C SER A 24 11.82 2.38 3.40
N GLY A 25 12.16 1.38 4.15
CA GLY A 25 12.22 1.43 5.61
C GLY A 25 13.43 2.10 6.10
N THR A 26 14.60 2.25 5.91
CA THR A 26 15.68 2.84 6.71
C THR A 26 16.70 3.67 5.93
N LYS A 27 17.44 4.52 6.63
CA LYS A 27 18.52 5.38 6.10
C LYS A 27 19.65 4.62 5.35
N LYS A 28 19.67 3.29 5.41
CA LYS A 28 20.70 2.43 4.80
C LYS A 28 20.21 1.66 3.56
N THR A 29 19.02 1.92 3.05
CA THR A 29 18.44 1.13 1.98
C THR A 29 19.05 1.50 0.62
N VAL A 30 19.49 0.50 -0.11
CA VAL A 30 19.91 0.66 -1.50
C VAL A 30 18.68 0.77 -2.37
N TYR A 31 18.55 1.83 -3.14
CA TYR A 31 17.44 2.04 -4.05
C TYR A 31 17.67 1.38 -5.41
N PRO A 32 16.61 0.87 -6.08
CA PRO A 32 15.24 0.72 -5.59
C PRO A 32 15.12 -0.46 -4.61
N TYR A 33 14.22 -0.33 -3.63
CA TYR A 33 13.92 -1.40 -2.69
C TYR A 33 12.42 -1.70 -2.73
N PHE A 34 12.08 -2.94 -3.05
CA PHE A 34 10.69 -3.39 -3.17
C PHE A 34 10.44 -4.54 -2.18
N THR A 35 9.62 -4.30 -1.18
CA THR A 35 9.03 -5.38 -0.38
C THR A 35 8.05 -6.16 -1.25
N ARG A 36 7.71 -7.37 -0.89
CA ARG A 36 6.71 -8.19 -1.61
C ARG A 36 7.05 -8.49 -3.08
N ILE A 37 8.28 -8.27 -3.52
CA ILE A 37 8.71 -8.49 -4.92
C ILE A 37 8.50 -9.94 -5.40
N SER A 38 8.41 -10.89 -4.47
CA SER A 38 8.13 -12.30 -4.76
C SER A 38 6.63 -12.63 -4.87
N TRP A 39 5.74 -11.71 -4.47
CA TRP A 39 4.30 -11.98 -4.42
C TRP A 39 3.64 -12.23 -5.78
N PRO A 40 4.04 -11.57 -6.89
CA PRO A 40 3.43 -11.79 -8.19
C PRO A 40 3.45 -13.25 -8.65
N ILE A 41 4.48 -13.99 -8.28
CA ILE A 41 4.59 -15.42 -8.60
C ILE A 41 3.39 -16.20 -8.07
N TRP A 42 2.85 -15.78 -6.92
CA TRP A 42 1.78 -16.44 -6.19
C TRP A 42 0.40 -15.82 -6.40
N LEU A 43 0.36 -14.58 -6.94
CA LEU A 43 -0.88 -13.85 -7.20
C LEU A 43 -1.40 -14.02 -8.63
N GLU A 44 -0.67 -14.80 -9.46
CA GLU A 44 -1.06 -15.17 -10.83
C GLU A 44 -1.42 -13.97 -11.72
N GLY A 45 -0.63 -12.89 -11.64
CA GLY A 45 -0.89 -11.68 -12.40
C GLY A 45 0.38 -10.91 -12.79
N ASN A 46 0.20 -9.90 -13.61
CA ASN A 46 1.26 -8.94 -13.90
C ASN A 46 1.43 -7.99 -12.72
N ALA A 47 2.64 -7.58 -12.42
CA ALA A 47 2.89 -6.68 -11.31
C ALA A 47 3.81 -5.52 -11.71
N LEU A 48 3.45 -4.32 -11.26
CA LEU A 48 4.23 -3.11 -11.42
C LEU A 48 4.62 -2.61 -10.03
N PHE A 49 5.92 -2.56 -9.76
CA PHE A 49 6.48 -2.03 -8.52
C PHE A 49 7.00 -0.63 -8.76
N VAL A 50 6.47 0.33 -8.00
CA VAL A 50 6.89 1.73 -8.10
C VAL A 50 7.39 2.20 -6.75
N GLU A 51 8.63 2.65 -6.71
CA GLU A 51 9.20 3.36 -5.57
C GLU A 51 8.72 4.81 -5.58
N ASP A 52 8.59 5.42 -4.39
CA ASP A 52 8.32 6.85 -4.30
C ASP A 52 9.56 7.66 -4.75
N PRO A 53 9.53 8.29 -5.94
CA PRO A 53 10.68 9.02 -6.45
C PRO A 53 10.99 10.27 -5.61
N THR A 54 10.00 10.84 -4.93
CA THR A 54 10.18 12.02 -4.07
C THR A 54 11.20 11.76 -2.98
N ARG A 55 11.14 10.58 -2.36
CA ARG A 55 12.12 10.18 -1.34
C ARG A 55 13.55 10.17 -1.86
N ARG A 56 13.74 9.56 -3.02
CA ARG A 56 15.06 9.42 -3.64
C ARG A 56 15.59 10.76 -4.08
N ASP A 57 14.77 11.53 -4.78
CA ASP A 57 15.19 12.74 -5.47
C ASP A 57 15.39 13.90 -4.50
N TYR A 58 14.58 13.99 -3.45
CA TYR A 58 14.64 15.08 -2.46
C TYR A 58 15.12 14.64 -1.08
N LYS A 59 15.37 13.34 -0.86
CA LYS A 59 15.85 12.77 0.40
C LYS A 59 14.94 13.08 1.59
N VAL A 60 13.65 13.06 1.37
CA VAL A 60 12.59 13.25 2.38
C VAL A 60 11.83 11.96 2.64
N ALA A 61 11.36 11.76 3.86
CA ALA A 61 10.54 10.60 4.24
C ALA A 61 9.67 10.94 5.46
N PRO A 62 8.36 10.71 5.37
CA PRO A 62 7.61 10.23 4.20
C PRO A 62 7.52 11.29 3.10
N ALA A 63 7.08 10.89 1.90
CA ALA A 63 7.03 11.79 0.76
C ALA A 63 5.74 11.67 -0.08
N PHE A 64 4.91 10.67 0.20
CA PHE A 64 3.54 10.53 -0.33
C PHE A 64 3.42 10.58 -1.86
N TYR A 65 4.49 10.29 -2.60
CA TYR A 65 4.55 10.40 -4.07
C TYR A 65 4.26 11.80 -4.62
N MET A 66 4.43 12.82 -3.80
CA MET A 66 4.03 14.18 -4.18
C MET A 66 4.98 14.85 -5.18
N GLY A 67 6.29 14.54 -5.13
CA GLY A 67 7.28 15.19 -6.00
C GLY A 67 7.73 16.54 -5.45
N LYS A 68 7.61 17.57 -6.26
CA LYS A 68 7.84 18.99 -5.88
C LYS A 68 6.79 19.88 -6.51
N VAL A 69 6.74 21.15 -6.08
CA VAL A 69 5.91 22.17 -6.73
C VAL A 69 6.19 22.21 -8.24
N ASP A 70 5.15 22.32 -9.05
CA ASP A 70 5.17 22.31 -10.52
C ASP A 70 5.67 21.00 -11.16
N ASN A 71 5.88 19.95 -10.38
CA ASN A 71 6.32 18.65 -10.86
C ASN A 71 5.78 17.52 -9.97
N TYR A 72 4.47 17.42 -9.86
CA TYR A 72 3.78 16.43 -9.04
C TYR A 72 3.96 15.03 -9.60
N TYR A 73 4.39 14.09 -8.73
CA TYR A 73 4.62 12.71 -9.14
C TYR A 73 3.34 11.88 -9.20
N PHE A 74 2.28 12.28 -8.52
CA PHE A 74 0.97 11.65 -8.69
C PHE A 74 0.48 11.69 -10.13
N ASP A 75 0.58 12.84 -10.80
CA ASP A 75 0.16 12.99 -12.20
C ASP A 75 0.99 12.09 -13.13
N LYS A 76 2.28 11.99 -12.86
CA LYS A 76 3.18 11.11 -13.63
C LYS A 76 2.89 9.64 -13.37
N LEU A 77 2.58 9.28 -12.12
CA LEU A 77 2.25 7.93 -11.72
C LEU A 77 0.92 7.49 -12.34
N SER A 78 -0.10 8.34 -12.29
CA SER A 78 -1.38 8.09 -12.95
C SER A 78 -1.20 7.87 -14.45
N LYS A 79 -0.47 8.75 -15.14
CA LYS A 79 -0.17 8.62 -16.58
C LYS A 79 0.60 7.33 -16.89
N LEU A 80 1.57 6.96 -16.06
CA LEU A 80 2.34 5.73 -16.21
C LEU A 80 1.45 4.48 -16.09
N ILE A 81 0.60 4.44 -15.08
CA ILE A 81 -0.33 3.32 -14.86
C ILE A 81 -1.32 3.24 -16.03
N ALA A 82 -1.86 4.37 -16.49
CA ALA A 82 -2.75 4.44 -17.64
C ALA A 82 -2.08 3.93 -18.91
N LEU A 83 -0.81 4.30 -19.15
CA LEU A 83 -0.04 3.82 -20.29
C LEU A 83 0.11 2.29 -20.24
N VAL A 84 0.61 1.75 -19.12
CA VAL A 84 0.81 0.30 -18.95
C VAL A 84 -0.51 -0.46 -19.07
N LYS A 85 -1.58 0.06 -18.45
CA LYS A 85 -2.94 -0.50 -18.56
C LYS A 85 -3.39 -0.60 -20.00
N ASN A 86 -3.20 0.47 -20.78
CA ASN A 86 -3.65 0.54 -22.18
C ASN A 86 -2.84 -0.40 -23.07
N GLU A 87 -1.52 -0.45 -22.92
CA GLU A 87 -0.65 -1.38 -23.64
C GLU A 87 -1.01 -2.85 -23.37
N LEU A 88 -1.32 -3.17 -22.12
CA LEU A 88 -1.73 -4.51 -21.73
C LEU A 88 -3.24 -4.78 -21.93
N LYS A 89 -4.01 -3.80 -22.40
CA LYS A 89 -5.46 -3.88 -22.59
C LYS A 89 -6.22 -4.32 -21.33
N ILE A 90 -5.83 -3.78 -20.18
CA ILE A 90 -6.40 -4.13 -18.87
C ILE A 90 -7.54 -3.16 -18.56
N GLU A 91 -8.71 -3.69 -18.16
CA GLU A 91 -9.81 -2.89 -17.62
C GLU A 91 -9.53 -2.48 -16.17
N ASN A 92 -10.08 -1.36 -15.71
CA ASN A 92 -9.88 -0.89 -14.34
C ASN A 92 -10.28 -1.93 -13.28
N LYS A 93 -11.35 -2.70 -13.51
CA LYS A 93 -11.81 -3.76 -12.58
C LYS A 93 -10.76 -4.85 -12.33
N ASN A 94 -9.78 -4.99 -13.23
CA ASN A 94 -8.68 -5.94 -13.13
C ASN A 94 -7.41 -5.32 -12.54
N ILE A 95 -7.46 -4.07 -12.08
CA ILE A 95 -6.37 -3.41 -11.38
C ILE A 95 -6.51 -3.64 -9.88
N ILE A 96 -5.45 -4.14 -9.25
CA ILE A 96 -5.38 -4.30 -7.80
C ILE A 96 -4.20 -3.49 -7.27
N PHE A 97 -4.46 -2.47 -6.49
CA PHE A 97 -3.45 -1.73 -5.75
C PHE A 97 -3.18 -2.42 -4.41
N ILE A 98 -1.95 -2.85 -4.16
CA ILE A 98 -1.53 -3.39 -2.87
C ILE A 98 -0.39 -2.54 -2.32
N SER A 99 -0.60 -1.95 -1.16
CA SER A 99 0.29 -0.91 -0.67
C SER A 99 0.30 -0.81 0.85
N SER A 100 1.22 -0.01 1.39
CA SER A 100 1.29 0.23 2.83
C SER A 100 1.73 1.66 3.17
N SER A 101 1.28 2.16 4.32
CA SER A 101 1.65 3.45 4.87
C SER A 101 1.40 4.59 3.86
N ASN A 102 2.42 5.42 3.53
CA ASN A 102 2.29 6.46 2.51
C ASN A 102 2.07 5.91 1.07
N GLY A 103 2.46 4.66 0.79
CA GLY A 103 2.02 3.96 -0.42
C GLY A 103 0.52 3.68 -0.40
N GLY A 104 -0.06 3.40 0.78
CA GLY A 104 -1.51 3.29 0.98
C GLY A 104 -2.24 4.58 0.64
N TYR A 105 -1.71 5.72 1.06
CA TYR A 105 -2.19 7.04 0.65
C TYR A 105 -2.23 7.17 -0.88
N ALA A 106 -1.13 6.81 -1.54
CA ALA A 106 -1.04 6.90 -3.00
C ALA A 106 -2.08 6.01 -3.69
N SER A 107 -2.22 4.76 -3.26
CA SER A 107 -3.17 3.81 -3.87
C SER A 107 -4.63 4.23 -3.70
N ILE A 108 -4.99 4.73 -2.52
CA ILE A 108 -6.33 5.24 -2.23
C ILE A 108 -6.65 6.43 -3.13
N ASN A 109 -5.72 7.38 -3.27
CA ASN A 109 -5.94 8.56 -4.12
C ASN A 109 -5.97 8.18 -5.61
N LEU A 110 -5.10 7.28 -6.07
CA LEU A 110 -5.09 6.81 -7.46
C LEU A 110 -6.39 6.07 -7.85
N SER A 111 -7.10 5.45 -6.92
CA SER A 111 -8.37 4.79 -7.20
C SER A 111 -9.44 5.72 -7.77
N HIS A 112 -9.29 7.03 -7.62
CA HIS A 112 -10.16 8.01 -8.26
C HIS A 112 -10.00 8.07 -9.78
N GLU A 113 -8.76 7.94 -10.24
CA GLU A 113 -8.41 7.93 -11.66
C GLU A 113 -8.75 6.57 -12.30
N PHE A 114 -8.74 5.50 -11.50
CA PHE A 114 -8.97 4.13 -11.94
C PHE A 114 -10.23 3.53 -11.31
N LYS A 115 -11.38 4.17 -11.52
CA LYS A 115 -12.68 3.73 -11.00
C LYS A 115 -12.98 2.28 -11.37
N GLY A 116 -13.43 1.51 -10.39
CA GLY A 116 -13.61 0.06 -10.49
C GLY A 116 -12.40 -0.76 -10.06
N ALA A 117 -11.24 -0.14 -9.80
CA ALA A 117 -10.08 -0.84 -9.27
C ALA A 117 -10.28 -1.32 -7.83
N THR A 118 -9.53 -2.34 -7.45
CA THR A 118 -9.46 -2.86 -6.07
C THR A 118 -8.26 -2.27 -5.35
N VAL A 119 -8.43 -1.84 -4.10
CA VAL A 119 -7.37 -1.30 -3.25
C VAL A 119 -7.25 -2.13 -1.98
N ILE A 120 -6.05 -2.66 -1.69
CA ILE A 120 -5.67 -3.27 -0.42
C ILE A 120 -4.58 -2.41 0.19
N ALA A 121 -4.91 -1.71 1.27
CA ALA A 121 -4.01 -0.76 1.92
C ALA A 121 -3.71 -1.21 3.36
N TYR A 122 -2.44 -1.47 3.65
CA TYR A 122 -1.98 -1.88 4.98
C TYR A 122 -1.46 -0.68 5.76
N ASN A 123 -2.03 -0.43 6.93
CA ASN A 123 -1.70 0.71 7.79
C ASN A 123 -1.53 2.00 6.96
N PRO A 124 -2.53 2.36 6.11
CA PRO A 124 -2.37 3.50 5.22
C PRO A 124 -2.39 4.81 6.00
N GLN A 125 -1.69 5.79 5.48
CA GLN A 125 -1.98 7.18 5.84
C GLN A 125 -3.20 7.62 5.01
N PHE A 126 -4.28 8.06 5.64
CA PHE A 126 -5.44 8.62 4.94
C PHE A 126 -5.27 10.11 4.65
N SER A 127 -4.48 10.78 5.48
CA SER A 127 -4.22 12.21 5.35
C SER A 127 -2.73 12.51 5.53
N ALA A 128 -2.14 13.09 4.51
CA ALA A 128 -0.80 13.65 4.60
C ALA A 128 -0.77 14.89 5.50
N LYS A 129 -1.84 15.70 5.48
CA LYS A 129 -1.99 16.86 6.38
C LYS A 129 -1.92 16.43 7.83
N LEU A 130 -2.78 15.48 8.26
CA LEU A 130 -2.78 14.98 9.63
C LEU A 130 -1.41 14.42 10.04
N TYR A 131 -0.77 13.64 9.15
CA TYR A 131 0.55 13.11 9.44
C TYR A 131 1.58 14.20 9.69
N PHE A 132 1.62 15.23 8.86
CA PHE A 132 2.58 16.32 8.99
C PHE A 132 2.23 17.30 10.12
N GLU A 133 0.96 17.45 10.49
CA GLU A 133 0.57 18.16 11.71
C GLU A 133 1.17 17.54 12.97
N GLN A 134 1.21 16.20 13.02
CA GLN A 134 1.81 15.44 14.12
C GLN A 134 3.34 15.40 14.07
N HIS A 135 3.93 15.63 12.89
CA HIS A 135 5.37 15.53 12.64
C HIS A 135 5.92 16.82 11.99
N LYS A 136 5.83 17.94 12.71
CA LYS A 136 6.17 19.28 12.19
C LYS A 136 7.59 19.40 11.64
N ASP A 137 8.56 18.75 12.27
CA ASP A 137 9.95 18.77 11.78
C ASP A 137 10.09 18.05 10.42
N LYS A 138 9.34 16.95 10.23
CA LYS A 138 9.30 16.26 8.94
C LYS A 138 8.60 17.10 7.88
N TYR A 139 7.53 17.80 8.25
CA TYR A 139 6.86 18.73 7.34
C TYR A 139 7.78 19.87 6.92
N LYS A 140 8.47 20.50 7.86
CA LYS A 140 9.43 21.56 7.57
C LYS A 140 10.46 21.10 6.54
N LEU A 141 11.12 19.96 6.80
CA LEU A 141 12.09 19.39 5.86
C LEU A 141 11.47 19.07 4.49
N PHE A 142 10.26 18.50 4.48
CA PHE A 142 9.53 18.16 3.25
C PHE A 142 9.24 19.44 2.43
N SER A 143 8.64 20.45 3.03
CA SER A 143 8.28 21.70 2.38
C SER A 143 9.52 22.46 1.87
N GLU A 144 10.59 22.54 2.67
CA GLU A 144 11.87 23.16 2.25
C GLU A 144 12.50 22.47 1.03
N LYS A 145 12.38 21.14 0.93
CA LYS A 145 13.00 20.35 -0.15
C LYS A 145 12.14 20.27 -1.41
N THR A 146 10.83 20.30 -1.27
CA THR A 146 9.90 20.08 -2.39
C THR A 146 9.21 21.38 -2.84
N GLY A 147 9.18 22.39 -2.00
CA GLY A 147 8.40 23.62 -2.22
C GLY A 147 6.89 23.41 -2.09
N ILE A 148 6.44 22.20 -1.69
CA ILE A 148 5.01 21.91 -1.59
C ILE A 148 4.44 22.48 -0.31
N ASP A 149 3.37 23.27 -0.48
CA ASP A 149 2.45 23.65 0.57
C ASP A 149 1.22 22.73 0.53
N LEU A 150 0.98 22.01 1.62
CA LEU A 150 -0.11 21.04 1.68
C LEU A 150 -1.50 21.69 1.64
N GLU A 151 -1.63 22.94 2.05
CA GLU A 151 -2.91 23.66 1.99
C GLU A 151 -3.33 23.97 0.55
N HIS A 152 -2.36 24.11 -0.34
CA HIS A 152 -2.58 24.45 -1.74
C HIS A 152 -2.31 23.27 -2.70
N CYS A 153 -2.04 22.08 -2.16
CA CYS A 153 -1.83 20.88 -2.96
C CYS A 153 -3.16 20.22 -3.33
N SER A 154 -3.46 20.10 -4.61
CA SER A 154 -4.72 19.51 -5.10
C SER A 154 -4.96 18.07 -4.59
N TRP A 155 -3.92 17.29 -4.45
CA TRP A 155 -4.01 15.91 -3.97
C TRP A 155 -4.43 15.80 -2.50
N THR A 156 -4.04 16.75 -1.64
CA THR A 156 -4.47 16.78 -0.25
C THR A 156 -5.92 17.23 -0.07
N ASN A 157 -6.48 17.94 -1.03
CA ASN A 157 -7.87 18.37 -1.01
C ASN A 157 -8.85 17.21 -1.28
N ASN A 158 -8.38 16.11 -1.87
CA ASN A 158 -9.18 14.94 -2.24
C ASN A 158 -8.95 13.72 -1.34
N GLU A 159 -8.28 13.89 -0.18
CA GLU A 159 -7.83 12.77 0.68
C GLU A 159 -8.92 11.77 1.07
N PHE A 160 -10.17 12.16 1.19
CA PHE A 160 -11.26 11.24 1.55
C PHE A 160 -12.28 11.03 0.43
N ALA A 161 -11.96 11.47 -0.77
CA ALA A 161 -12.89 11.33 -1.88
C ALA A 161 -13.22 9.84 -2.22
N PHE A 162 -12.34 8.89 -1.84
CA PHE A 162 -12.59 7.46 -2.00
C PHE A 162 -13.85 6.97 -1.25
N LEU A 163 -14.26 7.64 -0.19
CA LEU A 163 -15.48 7.29 0.56
C LEU A 163 -16.77 7.51 -0.23
N SER A 164 -16.74 8.32 -1.28
CA SER A 164 -17.84 8.52 -2.22
C SER A 164 -17.73 7.66 -3.48
N ASN A 165 -16.61 6.94 -3.67
CA ASN A 165 -16.40 6.04 -4.80
C ASN A 165 -17.12 4.70 -4.56
N ASN A 166 -18.24 4.49 -5.25
CA ASN A 166 -19.02 3.25 -5.13
C ASN A 166 -18.63 2.18 -6.16
N GLU A 167 -17.73 2.50 -7.09
CA GLU A 167 -17.30 1.60 -8.16
C GLU A 167 -16.13 0.72 -7.71
N SER A 168 -15.17 1.30 -7.00
CA SER A 168 -13.96 0.61 -6.52
C SER A 168 -14.21 -0.14 -5.22
N SER A 169 -13.42 -1.20 -4.99
CA SER A 169 -13.46 -2.00 -3.77
C SER A 169 -12.24 -1.69 -2.90
N PHE A 170 -12.44 -1.56 -1.59
CA PHE A 170 -11.39 -1.18 -0.65
C PHE A 170 -11.33 -2.17 0.50
N LEU A 171 -10.13 -2.64 0.81
CA LEU A 171 -9.81 -3.26 2.09
C LEU A 171 -8.68 -2.45 2.74
N VAL A 172 -8.97 -1.93 3.91
CA VAL A 172 -8.02 -1.22 4.75
C VAL A 172 -7.67 -2.09 5.94
N TYR A 173 -6.39 -2.36 6.14
CA TYR A 173 -5.90 -3.04 7.32
C TYR A 173 -5.25 -2.02 8.27
N ILE A 174 -5.60 -2.08 9.55
CA ILE A 174 -5.07 -1.21 10.60
C ILE A 174 -4.58 -2.07 11.78
N ASN A 175 -3.37 -1.82 12.26
CA ASN A 175 -2.87 -2.42 13.49
C ASN A 175 -3.15 -1.51 14.69
N LEU A 176 -4.03 -1.96 15.57
CA LEU A 176 -4.45 -1.22 16.78
C LEU A 176 -3.32 -1.01 17.79
N ALA A 177 -2.22 -1.77 17.71
CA ALA A 177 -1.05 -1.57 18.56
C ALA A 177 -0.17 -0.36 18.13
N SER A 178 -0.43 0.25 16.97
CA SER A 178 0.32 1.40 16.44
C SER A 178 -0.43 2.70 16.70
N ASN A 179 0.16 3.62 17.45
CA ASN A 179 -0.45 4.93 17.74
C ASN A 179 -0.69 5.76 16.48
N ASP A 180 0.26 5.77 15.54
CA ASP A 180 0.12 6.50 14.27
C ASP A 180 -1.08 5.96 13.46
N ASP A 181 -1.29 4.63 13.48
CA ASP A 181 -2.38 3.99 12.74
C ASP A 181 -3.72 4.21 13.44
N LEU A 182 -3.76 4.27 14.78
CA LEU A 182 -4.95 4.61 15.56
C LEU A 182 -5.44 6.02 15.24
N GLU A 183 -4.55 6.99 15.07
CA GLU A 183 -4.94 8.35 14.67
C GLU A 183 -5.55 8.38 13.26
N GLN A 184 -5.01 7.61 12.33
CA GLN A 184 -5.59 7.48 11.00
C GLN A 184 -6.97 6.77 11.05
N LEU A 185 -7.12 5.75 11.90
CA LEU A 185 -8.40 5.09 12.12
C LEU A 185 -9.43 6.07 12.72
N ARG A 186 -9.03 6.87 13.70
CA ARG A 186 -9.89 7.89 14.32
C ARG A 186 -10.43 8.87 13.27
N LEU A 187 -9.55 9.34 12.39
CA LEU A 187 -9.94 10.24 11.31
C LEU A 187 -10.91 9.56 10.32
N LEU A 188 -10.66 8.30 9.96
CA LEU A 188 -11.57 7.52 9.11
C LEU A 188 -12.95 7.37 9.76
N LYS A 189 -13.00 7.05 11.06
CA LYS A 189 -14.25 6.94 11.83
C LYS A 189 -15.04 8.24 11.82
N GLN A 190 -14.40 9.38 12.05
CA GLN A 190 -15.01 10.71 11.96
C GLN A 190 -15.63 10.97 10.57
N LYS A 191 -14.90 10.65 9.51
CA LYS A 191 -15.39 10.84 8.12
C LYS A 191 -16.56 9.92 7.75
N LEU A 192 -16.67 8.78 8.42
CA LEU A 192 -17.76 7.81 8.24
C LEU A 192 -18.91 7.99 9.25
N ASN A 193 -18.83 8.94 10.20
CA ASN A 193 -19.75 9.12 11.31
C ASN A 193 -19.90 7.85 12.19
N ILE A 194 -18.79 7.13 12.41
CA ILE A 194 -18.71 5.94 13.27
C ILE A 194 -18.35 6.40 14.69
N GLY A 195 -19.02 5.83 15.69
CA GLY A 195 -18.78 6.16 17.09
C GLY A 195 -17.35 5.91 17.55
N ALA A 196 -16.87 6.70 18.50
CA ALA A 196 -15.49 6.57 19.00
C ALA A 196 -15.21 5.18 19.58
N ASP A 197 -16.18 4.58 20.25
CA ASP A 197 -16.08 3.27 20.91
C ASP A 197 -16.30 2.09 19.98
N ASP A 198 -16.74 2.35 18.74
CA ASP A 198 -16.90 1.31 17.73
C ASP A 198 -15.56 0.94 17.10
N LEU A 199 -15.47 -0.24 16.49
CA LEU A 199 -14.28 -0.69 15.75
C LEU A 199 -13.00 -0.67 16.61
N THR A 200 -13.09 -1.14 17.83
CA THR A 200 -11.96 -1.18 18.80
C THR A 200 -11.37 -2.57 18.97
N LYS A 201 -11.96 -3.59 18.37
CA LYS A 201 -11.54 -5.00 18.49
C LYS A 201 -10.98 -5.53 17.17
N PRO A 202 -10.01 -6.46 17.21
CA PRO A 202 -9.56 -7.17 16.02
C PRO A 202 -10.72 -7.88 15.32
N GLY A 203 -10.72 -7.81 13.99
CA GLY A 203 -11.74 -8.42 13.15
C GLY A 203 -11.79 -7.81 11.76
N VAL A 204 -12.65 -8.35 10.90
CA VAL A 204 -12.97 -7.77 9.61
C VAL A 204 -14.37 -7.18 9.67
N TYR A 205 -14.52 -5.96 9.21
CA TYR A 205 -15.76 -5.19 9.27
C TYR A 205 -16.13 -4.69 7.87
N LYS A 206 -17.39 -4.85 7.50
CA LYS A 206 -17.95 -4.22 6.30
C LYS A 206 -18.54 -2.88 6.69
N LEU A 207 -17.95 -1.79 6.24
CA LEU A 207 -18.33 -0.44 6.68
C LEU A 207 -19.40 0.17 5.79
N LYS A 208 -19.14 0.23 4.49
CA LYS A 208 -20.01 0.89 3.52
C LYS A 208 -19.75 0.32 2.14
N ASN A 209 -20.80 -0.04 1.41
CA ASN A 209 -20.69 -0.61 0.06
C ASN A 209 -19.58 -1.68 -0.04
N LYS A 210 -18.51 -1.36 -0.79
CA LYS A 210 -17.33 -2.23 -0.99
C LYS A 210 -16.13 -1.79 -0.15
N LEU A 211 -16.35 -1.14 0.99
CA LEU A 211 -15.29 -0.76 1.93
C LEU A 211 -15.26 -1.71 3.11
N TYR A 212 -14.17 -2.43 3.24
CA TYR A 212 -13.89 -3.35 4.34
C TYR A 212 -12.73 -2.81 5.18
N LEU A 213 -12.84 -3.01 6.50
CA LEU A 213 -11.80 -2.67 7.47
C LEU A 213 -11.37 -3.93 8.20
N ALA A 214 -10.10 -4.27 8.13
CA ALA A 214 -9.50 -5.38 8.87
C ALA A 214 -8.65 -4.81 10.01
N LEU A 215 -8.99 -5.13 11.25
CA LEU A 215 -8.31 -4.67 12.45
C LEU A 215 -7.53 -5.80 13.10
N ALA A 216 -6.27 -5.58 13.44
CA ALA A 216 -5.44 -6.48 14.24
C ALA A 216 -4.86 -5.73 15.45
N ASP A 217 -4.43 -6.48 16.45
CA ASP A 217 -3.67 -5.96 17.59
C ASP A 217 -2.38 -6.80 17.71
N ILE A 218 -1.37 -6.42 16.93
CA ILE A 218 -0.08 -7.10 16.86
C ILE A 218 0.98 -6.20 17.48
N LYS A 219 1.43 -6.56 18.68
CA LYS A 219 2.48 -5.85 19.39
C LYS A 219 3.85 -6.26 18.86
N SER A 220 4.67 -5.29 18.55
CA SER A 220 6.06 -5.46 18.10
C SER A 220 6.85 -4.19 18.39
N ASP A 221 8.16 -4.20 18.17
CA ASP A 221 9.01 -3.00 18.32
C ASP A 221 8.61 -1.88 17.36
N ASN A 222 8.01 -2.24 16.23
CA ASN A 222 7.42 -1.29 15.29
C ASN A 222 6.06 -1.84 14.80
N PRO A 223 4.98 -1.58 15.55
CA PRO A 223 3.66 -2.11 15.20
C PRO A 223 3.13 -1.66 13.84
N HIS A 224 3.54 -0.48 13.36
CA HIS A 224 3.15 0.04 12.05
C HIS A 224 3.55 -0.88 10.88
N ILE A 225 4.65 -1.60 11.01
CA ILE A 225 5.12 -2.53 9.96
C ILE A 225 4.55 -3.95 10.10
N ALA A 226 3.83 -4.24 11.20
CA ALA A 226 3.18 -5.52 11.39
C ALA A 226 1.96 -5.65 10.47
N GLN A 227 2.14 -6.35 9.35
CA GLN A 227 1.17 -6.43 8.27
C GLN A 227 0.89 -7.89 7.90
N PRO A 228 -0.31 -8.18 7.38
CA PRO A 228 -0.66 -9.49 6.90
C PRO A 228 0.32 -10.04 5.85
N ASN A 229 0.48 -11.33 5.86
CA ASN A 229 1.27 -12.07 4.89
C ASN A 229 0.53 -12.26 3.55
N LEU A 230 1.17 -12.94 2.60
CA LEU A 230 0.63 -13.21 1.28
C LEU A 230 -0.69 -14.00 1.33
N ASP A 231 -0.81 -14.99 2.20
CA ASP A 231 -2.00 -15.84 2.25
C ASP A 231 -3.22 -15.06 2.73
N CYS A 232 -3.04 -14.19 3.73
CA CYS A 232 -4.09 -13.27 4.14
C CYS A 232 -4.47 -12.31 3.00
N THR A 233 -3.49 -11.81 2.25
CA THR A 233 -3.74 -10.94 1.10
C THR A 233 -4.56 -11.65 0.02
N LYS A 234 -4.30 -12.93 -0.26
CA LYS A 234 -5.10 -13.73 -1.19
C LYS A 234 -6.56 -13.86 -0.74
N ILE A 235 -6.80 -14.03 0.57
CA ILE A 235 -8.15 -14.08 1.13
C ILE A 235 -8.85 -12.73 0.93
N PHE A 236 -8.16 -11.63 1.17
CA PHE A 236 -8.70 -10.29 0.95
C PHE A 236 -9.04 -10.03 -0.52
N ILE A 237 -8.19 -10.47 -1.44
CA ILE A 237 -8.49 -10.39 -2.88
C ILE A 237 -9.77 -11.17 -3.20
N LYS A 238 -9.89 -12.41 -2.74
CA LYS A 238 -11.09 -13.24 -2.96
C LYS A 238 -12.36 -12.61 -2.40
N LEU A 239 -12.27 -11.96 -1.23
CA LEU A 239 -13.39 -11.22 -0.64
C LEU A 239 -13.80 -10.05 -1.52
N LEU A 240 -12.84 -9.24 -1.99
CA LEU A 240 -13.10 -8.05 -2.79
C LEU A 240 -13.56 -8.37 -4.21
N GLU A 241 -13.28 -9.58 -4.69
CA GLU A 241 -13.76 -10.13 -5.96
C GLU A 241 -15.08 -10.91 -5.84
N ASP A 242 -15.72 -10.88 -4.66
CA ASP A 242 -16.95 -11.64 -4.34
C ASP A 242 -16.82 -13.18 -4.54
N LYS A 243 -15.59 -13.71 -4.45
CA LYS A 243 -15.30 -15.15 -4.59
C LYS A 243 -15.45 -15.92 -3.29
N ILE A 244 -15.53 -15.25 -2.16
CA ILE A 244 -15.85 -15.81 -0.84
C ILE A 244 -16.84 -14.90 -0.13
N GLN A 245 -17.68 -15.49 0.73
CA GLN A 245 -18.64 -14.72 1.52
C GLN A 245 -17.94 -14.01 2.67
N PHE A 246 -18.46 -12.85 3.08
CA PHE A 246 -17.91 -12.08 4.18
C PHE A 246 -17.82 -12.87 5.48
N ASP A 247 -18.86 -13.66 5.79
CA ASP A 247 -18.94 -14.44 7.03
C ASP A 247 -17.87 -15.55 7.11
N ASP A 248 -17.38 -16.04 5.96
CA ASP A 248 -16.30 -17.04 5.89
C ASP A 248 -14.92 -16.43 6.12
N VAL A 249 -14.79 -15.12 5.96
CA VAL A 249 -13.49 -14.41 6.09
C VAL A 249 -13.08 -14.28 7.55
N GLN A 250 -14.03 -13.99 8.46
CA GLN A 250 -13.73 -13.69 9.86
C GLN A 250 -12.98 -14.82 10.58
N PRO A 251 -13.41 -16.10 10.50
CA PRO A 251 -12.69 -17.20 11.14
C PRO A 251 -11.26 -17.34 10.60
N VAL A 252 -11.09 -17.25 9.29
CA VAL A 252 -9.77 -17.38 8.64
C VAL A 252 -8.88 -16.21 9.02
N TYR A 253 -9.41 -15.00 9.05
CA TYR A 253 -8.69 -13.80 9.49
C TYR A 253 -8.17 -13.95 10.91
N ASN A 254 -9.01 -14.45 11.83
CA ASN A 254 -8.62 -14.67 13.23
C ASN A 254 -7.46 -15.66 13.35
N LEU A 255 -7.45 -16.73 12.56
CA LEU A 255 -6.33 -17.70 12.52
C LEU A 255 -5.04 -17.04 12.02
N VAL A 256 -5.12 -16.27 10.94
CA VAL A 256 -3.95 -15.57 10.37
C VAL A 256 -3.39 -14.54 11.37
N VAL A 257 -4.24 -13.73 11.99
CA VAL A 257 -3.81 -12.75 12.99
C VAL A 257 -3.18 -13.43 14.20
N SER A 258 -3.71 -14.58 14.64
CA SER A 258 -3.14 -15.35 15.74
C SER A 258 -1.75 -15.89 15.39
N ALA A 259 -1.56 -16.41 14.17
CA ALA A 259 -0.26 -16.88 13.69
C ALA A 259 0.75 -15.73 13.59
N LEU A 260 0.34 -14.58 13.06
CA LEU A 260 1.18 -13.38 12.98
C LEU A 260 1.60 -12.87 14.38
N LYS A 261 0.67 -12.87 15.34
CA LYS A 261 1.01 -12.53 16.74
C LYS A 261 2.09 -13.43 17.30
N GLN A 262 2.02 -14.74 17.07
CA GLN A 262 3.04 -15.68 17.51
C GLN A 262 4.39 -15.45 16.81
N GLU A 263 4.39 -15.20 15.50
CA GLU A 263 5.59 -14.90 14.73
C GLU A 263 6.30 -13.65 15.26
N PHE A 264 5.55 -12.56 15.50
CA PHE A 264 6.13 -11.31 16.04
C PHE A 264 6.58 -11.43 17.50
N LEU A 265 5.89 -12.20 18.33
CA LEU A 265 6.31 -12.46 19.72
C LEU A 265 7.58 -13.33 19.82
N SER A 266 7.73 -14.31 18.93
CA SER A 266 8.93 -15.17 18.88
C SER A 266 10.13 -14.42 18.31
N SER A 267 9.91 -13.54 17.33
CA SER A 267 10.96 -12.75 16.71
C SER A 267 11.50 -11.63 17.62
N SER A 268 10.74 -11.16 18.60
CA SER A 268 11.23 -10.17 19.58
C SER A 268 12.36 -10.70 20.47
N LYS A 269 12.53 -12.02 20.55
CA LYS A 269 13.66 -12.67 21.26
C LYS A 269 14.91 -12.91 20.39
N GLU A 270 14.80 -12.85 19.06
CA GLU A 270 15.90 -13.09 18.10
C GLU A 270 16.09 -11.99 17.06
N SER A 271 15.41 -10.88 17.13
CA SER A 271 14.88 -10.14 16.00
C SER A 271 15.70 -9.04 15.39
N THR A 272 16.98 -8.93 15.65
CA THR A 272 17.78 -8.02 14.82
C THR A 272 18.36 -8.70 13.58
N LYS A 273 18.32 -10.01 13.49
CA LYS A 273 18.96 -10.78 12.41
C LYS A 273 18.03 -11.22 11.26
N LEU A 274 16.78 -11.50 11.53
CA LEU A 274 15.88 -12.13 10.53
C LEU A 274 15.29 -11.18 9.48
N TYR A 275 15.14 -9.90 9.79
CA TYR A 275 14.69 -8.90 8.80
C TYR A 275 15.81 -8.43 7.86
N THR A 276 17.06 -8.59 8.26
CA THR A 276 18.23 -8.25 7.44
C THR A 276 18.75 -9.43 6.61
N ASP A 277 18.41 -10.66 6.95
CA ASP A 277 18.93 -11.88 6.31
C ASP A 277 17.97 -12.60 5.35
N ARG A 278 16.75 -12.11 5.13
CA ARG A 278 16.06 -12.44 3.88
C ARG A 278 16.74 -11.68 2.73
N LYS A 279 18.03 -12.00 2.53
CA LYS A 279 18.70 -11.83 1.24
C LYS A 279 17.69 -12.22 0.19
N SER A 280 17.50 -11.34 -0.79
CA SER A 280 16.90 -11.71 -2.06
C SER A 280 17.44 -13.09 -2.42
N THR A 281 16.66 -14.14 -2.17
CA THR A 281 16.93 -15.41 -2.81
C THR A 281 16.99 -15.06 -4.28
N ARG A 282 18.19 -15.15 -4.87
CA ARG A 282 18.33 -15.12 -6.30
C ARG A 282 17.31 -16.12 -6.81
N LEU A 283 16.27 -15.62 -7.46
CA LEU A 283 15.30 -16.43 -8.17
C LEU A 283 16.12 -17.33 -9.10
N ASN A 284 16.19 -18.60 -8.73
CA ASN A 284 16.71 -19.60 -9.63
C ASN A 284 15.78 -19.59 -10.84
N SER A 285 16.27 -19.08 -11.95
CA SER A 285 15.56 -18.80 -13.19
C SER A 285 15.11 -20.04 -13.97
N SER A 286 15.01 -21.21 -13.33
CA SER A 286 14.76 -22.46 -14.05
C SER A 286 13.27 -22.85 -14.19
N HIS A 287 12.31 -22.10 -13.65
CA HIS A 287 10.89 -22.54 -13.68
C HIS A 287 9.82 -21.48 -14.00
N ALA A 288 10.17 -20.31 -14.49
CA ALA A 288 9.15 -19.41 -15.07
C ALA A 288 9.81 -18.52 -16.12
N ASN A 289 9.25 -18.47 -17.31
CA ASN A 289 9.56 -17.44 -18.30
C ASN A 289 9.02 -16.10 -17.77
N ILE A 290 9.80 -15.45 -16.92
CA ILE A 290 9.49 -14.13 -16.40
C ILE A 290 10.31 -13.13 -17.19
N SER A 291 9.64 -12.33 -17.99
CA SER A 291 10.30 -11.21 -18.69
C SER A 291 10.43 -10.04 -17.72
N TYR A 292 11.65 -9.58 -17.51
CA TYR A 292 11.91 -8.36 -16.75
C TYR A 292 11.95 -7.18 -17.71
N ALA A 293 11.07 -6.23 -17.53
CA ALA A 293 11.15 -4.95 -18.22
C ALA A 293 11.52 -3.84 -17.22
N VAL A 294 12.59 -3.13 -17.49
CA VAL A 294 13.03 -1.98 -16.72
C VAL A 294 12.77 -0.74 -17.54
N PHE A 295 11.86 0.11 -17.09
CA PHE A 295 11.56 1.37 -17.74
C PHE A 295 12.32 2.50 -17.07
N CYS A 296 13.12 3.22 -17.85
CA CYS A 296 13.69 4.50 -17.46
C CYS A 296 12.87 5.61 -18.11
N LEU A 297 12.14 6.39 -17.33
CA LEU A 297 11.59 7.64 -17.86
C LEU A 297 12.76 8.56 -18.18
N LYS A 298 12.99 8.80 -19.46
CA LYS A 298 13.89 9.87 -19.90
C LYS A 298 13.24 11.21 -19.51
N LYS A 299 14.09 12.13 -19.02
CA LYS A 299 13.70 13.51 -18.75
C LYS A 299 13.22 14.20 -20.03
#